data_2a4956150cb6c8f05f608d17ae3868e7
#
_entry.id   2a4956150cb6c8f05f608d17ae3868e7
#
_cell.length_a   1.000
_cell.length_b   1.000
_cell.length_c   1.000
_cell.angle_alpha   90.00
_cell.angle_beta   90.00
_cell.angle_gamma   90.00
#
_symmetry.space_group_name_H-M   'P 1'
#
loop_
_entity.id
_entity.type
_entity.pdbx_description
1 polymer ?
#
loop_
_entity_poly.entity_id
_entity_poly.type
_entity_poly.pdbx_seq_one_letter_code
_entity_poly.pdbx_strand_id
1 'polypeptide(L)'
;MSKGDLTEKITIHSKDDIGKLGNSFNEMSTSLQDVITQISFSAEHVAASAEELTASVQQANDATDQITIAMEQVSGGAESQSQGVEEGAATLQQVNTAIQDVTGSAESISISSLHARERAEEGEDLVEQTAKQMQSISRSVSESDAIIKLLDEKSKQVGAISEAIQNIATQTNLLALNAAIEAARAGEQGRGFAIVADEVRKLAEQSGESSGEIANLIAEIKADIEHTVKAMDNVNGEVQQGLDVVTKTKVSFTEILSSTTHIVSQVNQMVETTKRIAGDANEVTNAIDEIAAAAEENTASMQSVAASTEEQVNSMEEISSASQNLAGMAEELQAMTSKFKV
;
A
#
# COMPACT_ATOMS: atom_id res chain seq x y z
N MET A 1 -39.15 61.84 -80.53
CA MET A 1 -39.26 60.40 -80.36
C MET A 1 -38.27 59.57 -81.17
N SER A 2 -37.86 59.93 -82.37
CA SER A 2 -36.95 59.12 -83.17
C SER A 2 -35.53 58.95 -82.63
N LYS A 3 -35.17 59.62 -81.52
CA LYS A 3 -33.91 59.59 -80.79
C LYS A 3 -34.05 59.17 -79.33
N GLY A 4 -35.18 58.52 -78.98
CA GLY A 4 -35.40 58.02 -77.58
C GLY A 4 -35.87 59.10 -76.56
N ASP A 5 -36.13 60.34 -76.99
CA ASP A 5 -36.70 61.38 -76.10
C ASP A 5 -38.18 61.15 -76.01
N LEU A 6 -38.66 60.72 -74.81
CA LEU A 6 -40.08 60.51 -74.46
C LEU A 6 -40.67 61.68 -73.72
N THR A 7 -39.87 62.71 -73.42
CA THR A 7 -40.42 63.94 -72.68
C THR A 7 -41.18 64.90 -73.57
N GLU A 8 -40.99 64.79 -74.93
CA GLU A 8 -41.68 65.65 -75.86
C GLU A 8 -43.13 65.24 -76.00
N LYS A 9 -44.03 66.15 -75.76
CA LYS A 9 -45.53 66.03 -75.92
C LYS A 9 -46.01 66.78 -77.14
N ILE A 10 -46.87 66.15 -77.91
CA ILE A 10 -47.48 66.79 -79.01
C ILE A 10 -48.53 67.77 -78.53
N THR A 11 -48.43 69.09 -78.88
CA THR A 11 -49.42 70.10 -78.53
C THR A 11 -50.61 70.00 -79.48
N ILE A 12 -51.81 69.73 -79.05
CA ILE A 12 -53.01 69.46 -79.81
C ILE A 12 -53.96 70.56 -79.71
N HIS A 13 -54.31 71.18 -80.85
CA HIS A 13 -55.27 72.34 -80.89
C HIS A 13 -56.57 71.91 -81.57
N SER A 14 -56.69 70.70 -82.12
CA SER A 14 -57.85 70.21 -82.85
C SER A 14 -58.68 69.24 -82.02
N LYS A 15 -60.02 69.27 -82.19
CA LYS A 15 -60.97 68.33 -81.55
C LYS A 15 -61.42 67.19 -82.49
N ASP A 16 -60.87 67.09 -83.64
CA ASP A 16 -61.11 66.04 -84.65
C ASP A 16 -60.33 64.75 -84.37
N ASP A 17 -60.30 63.80 -85.30
CA ASP A 17 -59.64 62.54 -85.21
C ASP A 17 -58.11 62.69 -85.11
N ILE A 18 -57.55 63.80 -85.60
CA ILE A 18 -56.11 64.12 -85.45
C ILE A 18 -55.86 64.55 -84.03
N GLY A 19 -56.78 65.25 -83.39
CA GLY A 19 -56.66 65.56 -81.96
C GLY A 19 -56.74 64.34 -81.06
N LYS A 20 -57.60 63.35 -81.35
CA LYS A 20 -57.68 62.10 -80.63
C LYS A 20 -56.38 61.30 -80.79
N LEU A 21 -55.84 61.20 -81.99
CA LEU A 21 -54.60 60.51 -82.29
C LEU A 21 -53.42 61.10 -81.50
N GLY A 22 -53.36 62.45 -81.41
CA GLY A 22 -52.29 63.09 -80.70
C GLY A 22 -52.42 62.86 -79.18
N ASN A 23 -53.63 62.77 -78.57
CA ASN A 23 -53.85 62.43 -77.18
C ASN A 23 -53.43 60.99 -76.91
N SER A 24 -53.89 60.02 -77.74
CA SER A 24 -53.44 58.59 -77.59
C SER A 24 -51.92 58.41 -77.73
N PHE A 25 -51.29 59.22 -78.56
CA PHE A 25 -49.84 59.25 -78.65
C PHE A 25 -49.17 59.78 -77.38
N ASN A 26 -49.66 60.87 -76.76
CA ASN A 26 -49.13 61.36 -75.56
C ASN A 26 -49.41 60.42 -74.37
N GLU A 27 -50.55 59.73 -74.34
CA GLU A 27 -50.84 58.67 -73.33
C GLU A 27 -49.87 57.49 -73.49
N MET A 28 -49.62 57.03 -74.75
CA MET A 28 -48.66 56.00 -75.03
C MET A 28 -47.25 56.41 -74.59
N SER A 29 -46.84 57.68 -74.91
CA SER A 29 -45.51 58.18 -74.47
C SER A 29 -45.35 58.20 -72.96
N THR A 30 -46.40 58.63 -72.22
CA THR A 30 -46.37 58.61 -70.74
C THR A 30 -46.27 57.17 -70.18
N SER A 31 -47.08 56.26 -70.77
CA SER A 31 -46.97 54.82 -70.36
C SER A 31 -45.62 54.21 -70.62
N LEU A 32 -44.95 54.58 -71.74
CA LEU A 32 -43.58 54.17 -72.01
C LEU A 32 -42.54 54.75 -71.04
N GLN A 33 -42.73 56.08 -70.66
CA GLN A 33 -41.87 56.67 -69.64
C GLN A 33 -41.96 55.92 -68.33
N ASP A 34 -43.20 55.64 -67.86
CA ASP A 34 -43.44 54.91 -66.63
C ASP A 34 -42.75 53.50 -66.66
N VAL A 35 -42.92 52.76 -67.77
CA VAL A 35 -42.28 51.44 -67.90
C VAL A 35 -40.76 51.55 -67.90
N ILE A 36 -40.17 52.50 -68.65
CA ILE A 36 -38.69 52.65 -68.65
C ILE A 36 -38.17 53.07 -67.30
N THR A 37 -38.87 53.98 -66.57
CA THR A 37 -38.50 54.34 -65.19
C THR A 37 -38.56 53.16 -64.25
N GLN A 38 -39.62 52.34 -64.36
CA GLN A 38 -39.76 51.14 -63.52
C GLN A 38 -38.72 50.09 -63.83
N ILE A 39 -38.36 49.89 -65.14
CA ILE A 39 -37.25 48.98 -65.49
C ILE A 39 -35.93 49.49 -64.96
N SER A 40 -35.63 50.77 -65.07
CA SER A 40 -34.39 51.38 -64.56
C SER A 40 -34.28 51.20 -63.03
N PHE A 41 -35.33 51.45 -62.28
CA PHE A 41 -35.41 51.25 -60.82
C PHE A 41 -35.24 49.76 -60.44
N SER A 42 -35.91 48.86 -61.17
CA SER A 42 -35.77 47.41 -60.96
C SER A 42 -34.32 46.89 -61.25
N ALA A 43 -33.69 47.42 -62.29
CA ALA A 43 -32.31 47.09 -62.63
C ALA A 43 -31.31 47.56 -61.52
N GLU A 44 -31.51 48.77 -61.01
CA GLU A 44 -30.73 49.31 -59.86
C GLU A 44 -30.85 48.40 -58.64
N HIS A 45 -32.10 47.99 -58.31
CA HIS A 45 -32.36 47.07 -57.22
C HIS A 45 -31.73 45.69 -57.41
N VAL A 46 -31.74 45.13 -58.63
CA VAL A 46 -31.08 43.86 -58.95
C VAL A 46 -29.56 43.98 -58.82
N ALA A 47 -28.95 45.07 -59.27
CA ALA A 47 -27.52 45.33 -59.13
C ALA A 47 -27.11 45.40 -57.66
N ALA A 48 -27.84 46.18 -56.86
CA ALA A 48 -27.57 46.29 -55.41
C ALA A 48 -27.73 44.93 -54.68
N SER A 49 -28.76 44.15 -55.04
CA SER A 49 -28.96 42.82 -54.44
C SER A 49 -27.86 41.82 -54.89
N ALA A 50 -27.35 41.93 -56.12
CA ALA A 50 -26.22 41.10 -56.59
C ALA A 50 -24.89 41.43 -55.87
N GLU A 51 -24.66 42.72 -55.57
CA GLU A 51 -23.51 43.16 -54.74
C GLU A 51 -23.62 42.63 -53.29
N GLU A 52 -24.79 42.70 -52.69
CA GLU A 52 -25.06 42.19 -51.35
C GLU A 52 -24.89 40.66 -51.28
N LEU A 53 -25.35 39.92 -52.29
CA LEU A 53 -25.13 38.48 -52.42
C LEU A 53 -23.65 38.15 -52.53
N THR A 54 -22.87 38.89 -53.32
CA THR A 54 -21.43 38.68 -53.45
C THR A 54 -20.71 38.91 -52.10
N ALA A 55 -21.08 39.94 -51.35
CA ALA A 55 -20.54 40.16 -50.02
C ALA A 55 -20.91 39.03 -49.04
N SER A 56 -22.16 38.52 -49.12
CA SER A 56 -22.62 37.38 -48.28
C SER A 56 -21.88 36.09 -48.59
N VAL A 57 -21.58 35.83 -49.91
CA VAL A 57 -20.76 34.70 -50.32
C VAL A 57 -19.36 34.78 -49.76
N GLN A 58 -18.74 35.97 -49.78
CA GLN A 58 -17.39 36.14 -49.19
C GLN A 58 -17.39 35.85 -47.69
N GLN A 59 -18.37 36.34 -46.95
CA GLN A 59 -18.51 36.04 -45.52
C GLN A 59 -18.75 34.54 -45.26
N ALA A 60 -19.53 33.87 -46.12
CA ALA A 60 -19.76 32.44 -45.99
C ALA A 60 -18.47 31.63 -46.27
N ASN A 61 -17.64 32.02 -47.21
CA ASN A 61 -16.35 31.42 -47.49
C ASN A 61 -15.38 31.58 -46.33
N ASP A 62 -15.31 32.80 -45.73
CA ASP A 62 -14.49 33.04 -44.55
C ASP A 62 -14.92 32.18 -43.36
N ALA A 63 -16.21 31.95 -43.18
CA ALA A 63 -16.76 31.06 -42.15
C ALA A 63 -16.42 29.58 -42.44
N THR A 64 -16.46 29.19 -43.71
CA THR A 64 -16.11 27.82 -44.14
C THR A 64 -14.63 27.50 -43.95
N ASP A 65 -13.74 28.46 -44.14
CA ASP A 65 -12.32 28.35 -43.85
C ASP A 65 -12.11 28.13 -42.30
N GLN A 66 -12.84 28.86 -41.47
CA GLN A 66 -12.78 28.66 -40.00
C GLN A 66 -13.28 27.27 -39.59
N ILE A 67 -14.33 26.75 -40.24
CA ILE A 67 -14.80 25.37 -40.05
C ILE A 67 -13.70 24.36 -40.39
N THR A 68 -13.01 24.56 -41.48
CA THR A 68 -11.89 23.68 -41.90
C THR A 68 -10.77 23.65 -40.85
N ILE A 69 -10.37 24.80 -40.34
CA ILE A 69 -9.36 24.89 -39.24
C ILE A 69 -9.85 24.18 -37.96
N ALA A 70 -11.12 24.38 -37.59
CA ALA A 70 -11.68 23.70 -36.45
C ALA A 70 -11.74 22.18 -36.62
N MET A 71 -12.06 21.69 -37.83
CA MET A 71 -12.04 20.26 -38.16
C MET A 71 -10.64 19.65 -38.01
N GLU A 72 -9.60 20.33 -38.49
CA GLU A 72 -8.20 19.88 -38.36
C GLU A 72 -7.82 19.76 -36.87
N GLN A 73 -8.23 20.72 -36.03
CA GLN A 73 -7.99 20.69 -34.59
C GLN A 73 -8.71 19.52 -33.91
N VAL A 74 -9.98 19.29 -34.23
CA VAL A 74 -10.75 18.15 -33.69
C VAL A 74 -10.18 16.82 -34.13
N SER A 75 -9.80 16.71 -35.42
CA SER A 75 -9.18 15.50 -35.94
C SER A 75 -7.83 15.18 -35.28
N GLY A 76 -6.96 16.19 -35.11
CA GLY A 76 -5.69 16.05 -34.36
C GLY A 76 -5.91 15.72 -32.88
N GLY A 77 -6.98 16.27 -32.29
CA GLY A 77 -7.42 15.91 -30.95
C GLY A 77 -7.87 14.46 -30.82
N ALA A 78 -8.64 13.95 -31.79
CA ALA A 78 -9.09 12.56 -31.82
C ALA A 78 -7.92 11.57 -32.00
N GLU A 79 -6.92 11.91 -32.84
CA GLU A 79 -5.70 11.11 -33.00
C GLU A 79 -4.88 11.05 -31.71
N SER A 80 -4.69 12.20 -31.03
CA SER A 80 -4.02 12.26 -29.72
C SER A 80 -4.77 11.48 -28.66
N GLN A 81 -6.10 11.48 -28.70
CA GLN A 81 -6.97 10.70 -27.81
C GLN A 81 -6.81 9.19 -28.06
N SER A 82 -6.74 8.76 -29.31
CA SER A 82 -6.47 7.36 -29.68
C SER A 82 -5.11 6.88 -29.16
N GLN A 83 -4.08 7.70 -29.28
CA GLN A 83 -2.76 7.37 -28.72
C GLN A 83 -2.81 7.26 -27.20
N GLY A 84 -3.52 8.18 -26.52
CA GLY A 84 -3.71 8.12 -25.07
C GLY A 84 -4.46 6.87 -24.59
N VAL A 85 -5.40 6.38 -25.41
CA VAL A 85 -6.11 5.10 -25.20
C VAL A 85 -5.13 3.91 -25.24
N GLU A 86 -4.25 3.84 -26.25
CA GLU A 86 -3.26 2.77 -26.35
C GLU A 86 -2.29 2.76 -25.16
N GLU A 87 -1.79 3.92 -24.75
CA GLU A 87 -0.92 4.07 -23.58
C GLU A 87 -1.65 3.71 -22.27
N GLY A 88 -2.92 4.10 -22.15
CA GLY A 88 -3.78 3.77 -21.02
C GLY A 88 -4.02 2.26 -20.92
N ALA A 89 -4.33 1.59 -22.01
CA ALA A 89 -4.52 0.14 -22.07
C ALA A 89 -3.24 -0.63 -21.69
N ALA A 90 -2.07 -0.17 -22.18
CA ALA A 90 -0.78 -0.76 -21.81
C ALA A 90 -0.50 -0.59 -20.31
N THR A 91 -0.81 0.57 -19.74
CA THR A 91 -0.67 0.84 -18.30
C THR A 91 -1.58 -0.06 -17.46
N LEU A 92 -2.83 -0.24 -17.87
CA LEU A 92 -3.77 -1.16 -17.19
C LEU A 92 -3.30 -2.62 -17.24
N GLN A 93 -2.67 -3.04 -18.31
CA GLN A 93 -2.05 -4.37 -18.38
C GLN A 93 -0.94 -4.54 -17.33
N GLN A 94 -0.12 -3.51 -17.11
CA GLN A 94 0.90 -3.52 -16.05
C GLN A 94 0.26 -3.53 -14.65
N VAL A 95 -0.81 -2.76 -14.44
CA VAL A 95 -1.56 -2.76 -13.17
C VAL A 95 -2.12 -4.16 -12.89
N ASN A 96 -2.72 -4.83 -13.87
CA ASN A 96 -3.25 -6.19 -13.71
C ASN A 96 -2.14 -7.19 -13.37
N THR A 97 -0.96 -7.08 -13.97
CA THR A 97 0.20 -7.91 -13.60
C THR A 97 0.62 -7.66 -12.16
N ALA A 98 0.73 -6.40 -11.74
CA ALA A 98 1.08 -6.03 -10.37
C ALA A 98 0.06 -6.55 -9.33
N ILE A 99 -1.23 -6.54 -9.65
CA ILE A 99 -2.31 -7.13 -8.85
C ILE A 99 -2.08 -8.63 -8.64
N GLN A 100 -1.70 -9.37 -9.70
CA GLN A 100 -1.39 -10.80 -9.61
C GLN A 100 -0.18 -11.05 -8.72
N ASP A 101 0.89 -10.26 -8.87
CA ASP A 101 2.11 -10.38 -8.06
C ASP A 101 1.85 -10.10 -6.58
N VAL A 102 1.05 -9.07 -6.26
CA VAL A 102 0.65 -8.75 -4.89
C VAL A 102 -0.19 -9.88 -4.30
N THR A 103 -1.12 -10.45 -5.08
CA THR A 103 -1.96 -11.57 -4.63
C THR A 103 -1.12 -12.81 -4.32
N GLY A 104 -0.18 -13.17 -5.20
CA GLY A 104 0.74 -14.29 -4.99
C GLY A 104 1.67 -14.07 -3.79
N SER A 105 2.14 -12.82 -3.60
CA SER A 105 2.93 -12.45 -2.42
C SER A 105 2.14 -12.56 -1.12
N ALA A 106 0.87 -12.12 -1.12
CA ALA A 106 -0.02 -12.23 0.01
C ALA A 106 -0.25 -13.70 0.43
N GLU A 107 -0.46 -14.60 -0.53
CA GLU A 107 -0.59 -16.04 -0.28
C GLU A 107 0.70 -16.62 0.33
N SER A 108 1.85 -16.27 -0.21
CA SER A 108 3.15 -16.71 0.31
C SER A 108 3.40 -16.23 1.75
N ILE A 109 3.05 -14.97 2.06
CA ILE A 109 3.15 -14.41 3.41
C ILE A 109 2.18 -15.13 4.36
N SER A 110 0.96 -15.44 3.92
CA SER A 110 -0.03 -16.18 4.71
C SER A 110 0.50 -17.56 5.11
N ILE A 111 1.04 -18.33 4.14
CA ILE A 111 1.62 -19.65 4.38
C ILE A 111 2.81 -19.56 5.35
N SER A 112 3.71 -18.59 5.13
CA SER A 112 4.89 -18.40 5.99
C SER A 112 4.49 -18.00 7.42
N SER A 113 3.43 -17.20 7.57
CA SER A 113 2.91 -16.81 8.89
C SER A 113 2.27 -17.98 9.63
N LEU A 114 1.58 -18.89 8.92
CA LEU A 114 1.05 -20.12 9.51
C LEU A 114 2.17 -21.02 10.02
N HIS A 115 3.21 -21.22 9.23
CA HIS A 115 4.40 -21.99 9.67
C HIS A 115 5.11 -21.34 10.86
N ALA A 116 5.27 -20.01 10.84
CA ALA A 116 5.88 -19.30 11.98
C ALA A 116 5.06 -19.47 13.26
N ARG A 117 3.72 -19.45 13.16
CA ARG A 117 2.81 -19.68 14.28
C ARG A 117 2.97 -21.11 14.82
N GLU A 118 2.95 -22.12 13.96
CA GLU A 118 3.12 -23.51 14.34
C GLU A 118 4.45 -23.73 15.10
N ARG A 119 5.55 -23.14 14.59
CA ARG A 119 6.87 -23.21 15.23
C ARG A 119 6.92 -22.48 16.57
N ALA A 120 6.19 -21.38 16.69
CA ALA A 120 6.11 -20.64 17.95
C ALA A 120 5.27 -21.40 18.99
N GLU A 121 4.18 -22.07 18.60
CA GLU A 121 3.39 -22.96 19.46
C GLU A 121 4.24 -24.14 19.97
N GLU A 122 4.98 -24.80 19.07
CA GLU A 122 5.94 -25.86 19.47
C GLU A 122 7.01 -25.33 20.43
N GLY A 123 7.54 -24.12 20.16
CA GLY A 123 8.52 -23.47 21.02
C GLY A 123 7.97 -23.14 22.42
N GLU A 124 6.72 -22.66 22.50
CA GLU A 124 6.04 -22.41 23.79
C GLU A 124 5.90 -23.69 24.61
N ASP A 125 5.50 -24.81 23.97
CA ASP A 125 5.37 -26.10 24.62
C ASP A 125 6.72 -26.61 25.16
N LEU A 126 7.80 -26.48 24.39
CA LEU A 126 9.15 -26.86 24.82
C LEU A 126 9.63 -26.02 26.01
N VAL A 127 9.34 -24.74 26.00
CA VAL A 127 9.67 -23.83 27.10
C VAL A 127 8.88 -24.20 28.36
N GLU A 128 7.60 -24.57 28.24
CA GLU A 128 6.80 -25.04 29.38
C GLU A 128 7.33 -26.33 29.98
N GLN A 129 7.75 -27.28 29.14
CA GLN A 129 8.41 -28.51 29.58
C GLN A 129 9.73 -28.21 30.31
N THR A 130 10.52 -27.26 29.78
CA THR A 130 11.78 -26.82 30.39
C THR A 130 11.53 -26.17 31.75
N ALA A 131 10.47 -25.35 31.88
CA ALA A 131 10.06 -24.75 33.15
C ALA A 131 9.72 -25.81 34.22
N LYS A 132 8.94 -26.84 33.84
CA LYS A 132 8.61 -27.97 34.70
C LYS A 132 9.86 -28.72 35.13
N GLN A 133 10.82 -28.92 34.23
CA GLN A 133 12.08 -29.59 34.54
C GLN A 133 12.93 -28.77 35.52
N MET A 134 13.04 -27.46 35.33
CA MET A 134 13.75 -26.56 36.25
C MET A 134 13.11 -26.54 37.65
N GLN A 135 11.78 -26.56 37.75
CA GLN A 135 11.09 -26.70 38.99
C GLN A 135 11.39 -28.03 39.71
N SER A 136 11.48 -29.12 38.93
CA SER A 136 11.86 -30.43 39.51
C SER A 136 13.29 -30.42 40.01
N ILE A 137 14.23 -29.81 39.27
CA ILE A 137 15.62 -29.61 39.74
C ILE A 137 15.67 -28.79 41.03
N SER A 138 14.92 -27.67 41.08
CA SER A 138 14.83 -26.82 42.29
C SER A 138 14.37 -27.62 43.52
N ARG A 139 13.38 -28.50 43.35
CA ARG A 139 12.90 -29.37 44.42
C ARG A 139 13.98 -30.33 44.86
N SER A 140 14.65 -31.00 43.92
CA SER A 140 15.74 -31.95 44.27
C SER A 140 16.92 -31.29 44.97
N VAL A 141 17.26 -30.06 44.57
CA VAL A 141 18.28 -29.25 45.27
C VAL A 141 17.87 -28.94 46.70
N SER A 142 16.60 -28.54 46.92
CA SER A 142 16.06 -28.28 48.28
C SER A 142 16.04 -29.53 49.16
N GLU A 143 15.70 -30.69 48.60
CA GLU A 143 15.75 -31.98 49.30
C GLU A 143 17.20 -32.36 49.66
N SER A 144 18.14 -32.14 48.76
CA SER A 144 19.57 -32.37 49.01
C SER A 144 20.11 -31.46 50.11
N ASP A 145 19.75 -30.18 50.11
CA ASP A 145 20.12 -29.22 51.16
C ASP A 145 19.63 -29.69 52.54
N ALA A 146 18.39 -30.17 52.62
CA ALA A 146 17.80 -30.68 53.87
C ALA A 146 18.60 -31.93 54.41
N ILE A 147 19.01 -32.84 53.46
CA ILE A 147 19.80 -34.02 53.84
C ILE A 147 21.20 -33.61 54.35
N ILE A 148 21.81 -32.62 53.69
CA ILE A 148 23.15 -32.12 54.09
C ILE A 148 23.08 -31.47 55.48
N LYS A 149 22.04 -30.67 55.77
CA LYS A 149 21.81 -30.09 57.10
C LYS A 149 21.62 -31.18 58.18
N LEU A 150 20.91 -32.26 57.83
CA LEU A 150 20.77 -33.40 58.76
C LEU A 150 22.11 -34.10 58.98
N LEU A 151 22.96 -34.24 57.95
CA LEU A 151 24.28 -34.80 58.06
C LEU A 151 25.21 -33.96 58.94
N ASP A 152 25.15 -32.63 58.83
CA ASP A 152 25.87 -31.71 59.72
C ASP A 152 25.47 -31.91 61.18
N GLU A 153 24.16 -32.00 61.47
CA GLU A 153 23.66 -32.30 62.85
C GLU A 153 24.16 -33.64 63.36
N LYS A 154 24.15 -34.71 62.53
CA LYS A 154 24.66 -36.01 62.92
C LYS A 154 26.16 -36.02 63.16
N SER A 155 26.94 -35.34 62.32
CA SER A 155 28.39 -35.18 62.47
C SER A 155 28.72 -34.44 63.78
N LYS A 156 27.99 -33.40 64.15
CA LYS A 156 28.13 -32.71 65.42
C LYS A 156 27.86 -33.66 66.62
N GLN A 157 26.82 -34.50 66.55
CA GLN A 157 26.50 -35.49 67.57
C GLN A 157 27.64 -36.52 67.73
N VAL A 158 28.17 -37.05 66.59
CA VAL A 158 29.29 -38.02 66.65
C VAL A 158 30.56 -37.38 67.20
N GLY A 159 30.83 -36.10 66.86
CA GLY A 159 31.95 -35.36 67.42
C GLY A 159 31.87 -35.21 68.94
N ALA A 160 30.67 -34.87 69.52
CA ALA A 160 30.44 -34.77 70.94
C ALA A 160 30.61 -36.14 71.63
N ILE A 161 30.17 -37.23 70.99
CA ILE A 161 30.40 -38.61 71.49
C ILE A 161 31.88 -38.95 71.57
N SER A 162 32.60 -38.65 70.46
CA SER A 162 34.05 -38.89 70.39
C SER A 162 34.81 -38.12 71.46
N GLU A 163 34.47 -36.85 71.71
CA GLU A 163 35.04 -36.05 72.82
C GLU A 163 34.75 -36.63 74.17
N ALA A 164 33.51 -37.09 74.42
CA ALA A 164 33.16 -37.78 75.65
C ALA A 164 33.97 -39.05 75.87
N ILE A 165 34.16 -39.88 74.82
CA ILE A 165 34.99 -41.11 74.92
C ILE A 165 36.46 -40.75 75.18
N GLN A 166 36.98 -39.69 74.57
CA GLN A 166 38.35 -39.18 74.75
C GLN A 166 38.54 -38.79 76.24
N ASN A 167 37.56 -38.11 76.88
CA ASN A 167 37.55 -37.70 78.22
C ASN A 167 37.50 -38.92 79.19
N ILE A 168 36.64 -39.92 78.84
CA ILE A 168 36.58 -41.18 79.62
C ILE A 168 37.91 -41.94 79.53
N ALA A 169 38.54 -42.06 78.39
CA ALA A 169 39.83 -42.70 78.15
C ALA A 169 40.93 -41.99 79.00
N THR A 170 40.92 -40.64 79.01
CA THR A 170 41.85 -39.83 79.84
C THR A 170 41.70 -40.12 81.29
N GLN A 171 40.46 -40.14 81.77
CA GLN A 171 40.15 -40.40 83.21
C GLN A 171 40.53 -41.87 83.54
N THR A 172 40.20 -42.81 82.65
CA THR A 172 40.55 -44.24 82.85
C THR A 172 42.08 -44.47 82.85
N ASN A 173 42.80 -43.77 82.04
CA ASN A 173 44.28 -43.79 82.01
C ASN A 173 44.88 -43.30 83.28
N LEU A 174 44.35 -42.18 83.84
CA LEU A 174 44.74 -41.64 85.15
C LEU A 174 44.37 -42.56 86.33
N LEU A 175 43.20 -43.21 86.30
CA LEU A 175 42.78 -44.21 87.29
C LEU A 175 43.67 -45.44 87.26
N ALA A 176 43.98 -45.94 86.06
CA ALA A 176 44.87 -47.10 85.84
C ALA A 176 46.29 -46.78 86.30
N LEU A 177 46.80 -45.58 85.99
CA LEU A 177 48.13 -45.15 86.48
C LEU A 177 48.16 -45.08 87.99
N ASN A 178 47.16 -44.53 88.64
CA ASN A 178 47.06 -44.48 90.13
C ASN A 178 47.00 -45.90 90.74
N ALA A 179 46.25 -46.85 90.07
CA ALA A 179 46.17 -48.23 90.48
C ALA A 179 47.52 -48.98 90.33
N ALA A 180 48.21 -48.68 89.22
CA ALA A 180 49.57 -49.26 88.99
C ALA A 180 50.59 -48.77 90.03
N ILE A 181 50.54 -47.49 90.43
CA ILE A 181 51.39 -46.91 91.45
C ILE A 181 51.10 -47.58 92.80
N GLU A 182 49.82 -47.74 93.22
CA GLU A 182 49.50 -48.36 94.51
C GLU A 182 49.79 -49.88 94.52
N ALA A 183 49.60 -50.55 93.37
CA ALA A 183 49.99 -51.94 93.18
C ALA A 183 51.52 -52.12 93.31
N ALA A 184 52.32 -51.23 92.79
CA ALA A 184 53.80 -51.22 92.97
C ALA A 184 54.15 -50.93 94.41
N ARG A 185 53.40 -50.14 95.18
CA ARG A 185 53.57 -49.79 96.55
C ARG A 185 53.26 -50.96 97.50
N ALA A 186 52.38 -51.92 97.07
CA ALA A 186 52.04 -53.12 97.83
C ALA A 186 53.13 -54.29 97.69
N GLY A 187 54.19 -54.10 96.94
CA GLY A 187 55.29 -55.01 96.70
C GLY A 187 54.87 -56.34 96.03
N GLU A 188 55.41 -57.48 96.53
CA GLU A 188 55.10 -58.78 95.92
C GLU A 188 53.63 -59.18 95.97
N GLN A 189 52.82 -58.67 96.88
CA GLN A 189 51.40 -58.95 96.99
C GLN A 189 50.54 -58.17 95.92
N GLY A 190 51.06 -57.08 95.44
CA GLY A 190 50.38 -56.25 94.38
C GLY A 190 50.73 -56.64 92.93
N ARG A 191 51.58 -57.61 92.68
CA ARG A 191 52.14 -57.88 91.36
C ARG A 191 51.08 -58.25 90.24
N GLY A 192 50.06 -59.04 90.67
CA GLY A 192 48.93 -59.34 89.74
C GLY A 192 48.05 -58.16 89.39
N PHE A 193 47.84 -57.27 90.37
CA PHE A 193 47.09 -56.02 90.22
C PHE A 193 47.86 -55.01 89.38
N ALA A 194 49.15 -54.92 89.47
CA ALA A 194 50.02 -54.08 88.65
C ALA A 194 49.91 -54.40 87.16
N ILE A 195 49.91 -55.73 86.82
CA ILE A 195 49.78 -56.22 85.40
C ILE A 195 48.38 -55.79 84.82
N VAL A 196 47.31 -55.97 85.65
CA VAL A 196 45.94 -55.58 85.21
C VAL A 196 45.85 -54.07 85.01
N ALA A 197 46.39 -53.29 85.93
CA ALA A 197 46.40 -51.82 85.88
C ALA A 197 47.16 -51.30 84.70
N ASP A 198 48.33 -51.91 84.33
CA ASP A 198 49.08 -51.50 83.10
C ASP A 198 48.35 -51.91 81.82
N GLU A 199 47.66 -53.06 81.80
CA GLU A 199 46.83 -53.46 80.70
C GLU A 199 45.58 -52.51 80.47
N VAL A 200 44.91 -52.12 81.59
CA VAL A 200 43.84 -51.13 81.56
C VAL A 200 44.39 -49.77 81.05
N ARG A 201 45.58 -49.39 81.48
CA ARG A 201 46.25 -48.16 81.05
C ARG A 201 46.49 -48.16 79.56
N LYS A 202 47.03 -49.28 79.00
CA LYS A 202 47.23 -49.40 77.52
C LYS A 202 45.94 -49.40 76.73
N LEU A 203 44.88 -50.06 77.21
CA LEU A 203 43.54 -50.00 76.61
C LEU A 203 42.95 -48.58 76.64
N ALA A 204 43.20 -47.85 77.73
CA ALA A 204 42.76 -46.45 77.84
C ALA A 204 43.53 -45.55 76.82
N GLU A 205 44.85 -45.72 76.74
CA GLU A 205 45.68 -45.03 75.68
C GLU A 205 45.20 -45.32 74.29
N GLN A 206 44.98 -46.60 73.93
CA GLN A 206 44.47 -47.01 72.61
C GLN A 206 43.03 -46.40 72.32
N SER A 207 42.17 -46.45 73.34
CA SER A 207 40.80 -45.84 73.20
C SER A 207 40.89 -44.34 73.01
N GLY A 208 41.81 -43.65 73.72
CA GLY A 208 42.09 -42.25 73.51
C GLY A 208 42.59 -41.89 72.13
N GLU A 209 43.57 -42.70 71.57
CA GLU A 209 44.12 -42.55 70.28
C GLU A 209 43.01 -42.71 69.18
N SER A 210 42.24 -43.82 69.27
CA SER A 210 41.14 -44.11 68.34
C SER A 210 40.02 -42.99 68.39
N SER A 211 39.74 -42.49 69.55
CA SER A 211 38.80 -41.37 69.68
C SER A 211 39.32 -40.05 69.07
N GLY A 212 40.65 -39.84 69.19
CA GLY A 212 41.33 -38.72 68.52
C GLY A 212 41.27 -38.82 66.98
N GLU A 213 41.50 -40.05 66.46
CA GLU A 213 41.36 -40.30 65.00
C GLU A 213 39.93 -40.07 64.53
N ILE A 214 38.91 -40.54 65.28
CA ILE A 214 37.47 -40.25 64.97
C ILE A 214 37.18 -38.76 64.98
N ALA A 215 37.69 -38.03 65.97
CA ALA A 215 37.50 -36.57 66.06
C ALA A 215 38.08 -35.83 64.85
N ASN A 216 39.27 -36.26 64.37
CA ASN A 216 39.88 -35.71 63.15
C ASN A 216 39.03 -35.99 61.88
N LEU A 217 38.56 -37.25 61.73
CA LEU A 217 37.68 -37.63 60.63
C LEU A 217 36.36 -36.82 60.66
N ILE A 218 35.80 -36.61 61.83
CA ILE A 218 34.60 -35.78 61.96
C ILE A 218 34.86 -34.30 61.61
N ALA A 219 36.05 -33.77 61.94
CA ALA A 219 36.44 -32.41 61.50
C ALA A 219 36.58 -32.30 59.97
N GLU A 220 37.14 -33.32 59.33
CA GLU A 220 37.22 -33.37 57.88
C GLU A 220 35.82 -33.47 57.24
N ILE A 221 34.95 -34.35 57.72
CA ILE A 221 33.57 -34.50 57.26
C ILE A 221 32.82 -33.16 57.41
N LYS A 222 33.01 -32.44 58.50
CA LYS A 222 32.39 -31.15 58.73
C LYS A 222 32.84 -30.08 57.70
N ALA A 223 34.16 -30.07 57.39
CA ALA A 223 34.69 -29.18 56.36
C ALA A 223 34.10 -29.50 54.95
N ASP A 224 33.94 -30.79 54.63
CA ASP A 224 33.32 -31.24 53.36
C ASP A 224 31.83 -30.87 53.30
N ILE A 225 31.12 -30.98 54.41
CA ILE A 225 29.72 -30.53 54.50
C ILE A 225 29.61 -29.01 54.25
N GLU A 226 30.46 -28.19 54.87
CA GLU A 226 30.46 -26.74 54.66
C GLU A 226 30.74 -26.40 53.18
N HIS A 227 31.65 -27.14 52.55
CA HIS A 227 31.93 -26.97 51.11
C HIS A 227 30.74 -27.38 50.24
N THR A 228 30.05 -28.46 50.59
CA THR A 228 28.88 -28.95 49.89
C THR A 228 27.68 -27.98 50.03
N VAL A 229 27.47 -27.41 51.20
CA VAL A 229 26.40 -26.34 51.41
C VAL A 229 26.63 -25.17 50.46
N LYS A 230 27.88 -24.65 50.38
CA LYS A 230 28.20 -23.54 49.47
C LYS A 230 27.97 -23.92 48.01
N ALA A 231 28.30 -25.16 47.60
CA ALA A 231 28.05 -25.64 46.26
C ALA A 231 26.53 -25.71 45.97
N MET A 232 25.73 -26.17 46.93
CA MET A 232 24.26 -26.21 46.75
C MET A 232 23.63 -24.84 46.70
N ASP A 233 24.11 -23.86 47.44
CA ASP A 233 23.66 -22.46 47.36
C ASP A 233 23.91 -21.88 45.95
N ASN A 234 25.08 -22.14 45.36
CA ASN A 234 25.41 -21.73 44.00
C ASN A 234 24.47 -22.40 42.98
N VAL A 235 24.25 -23.73 43.07
CA VAL A 235 23.33 -24.45 42.18
C VAL A 235 21.92 -23.92 42.32
N ASN A 236 21.45 -23.59 43.52
CA ASN A 236 20.15 -23.00 43.72
C ASN A 236 20.04 -21.62 43.04
N GLY A 237 21.08 -20.79 43.11
CA GLY A 237 21.18 -19.53 42.39
C GLY A 237 21.10 -19.69 40.86
N GLU A 238 21.83 -20.65 40.30
CA GLU A 238 21.80 -20.96 38.87
C GLU A 238 20.43 -21.47 38.41
N VAL A 239 19.76 -22.29 39.21
CA VAL A 239 18.40 -22.77 38.93
C VAL A 239 17.39 -21.62 38.89
N GLN A 240 17.48 -20.68 39.86
CA GLN A 240 16.61 -19.51 39.86
C GLN A 240 16.84 -18.61 38.65
N GLN A 241 18.08 -18.40 38.25
CA GLN A 241 18.40 -17.68 37.02
C GLN A 241 17.87 -18.42 35.78
N GLY A 242 17.99 -19.75 35.73
CA GLY A 242 17.41 -20.58 34.66
C GLY A 242 15.91 -20.41 34.54
N LEU A 243 15.17 -20.40 35.65
CA LEU A 243 13.71 -20.15 35.68
C LEU A 243 13.34 -18.77 35.17
N ASP A 244 14.11 -17.72 35.49
CA ASP A 244 13.89 -16.37 34.98
C ASP A 244 14.07 -16.31 33.45
N VAL A 245 15.15 -16.93 32.93
CA VAL A 245 15.38 -17.01 31.48
C VAL A 245 14.26 -17.75 30.77
N VAL A 246 13.81 -18.90 31.30
CA VAL A 246 12.71 -19.69 30.74
C VAL A 246 11.42 -18.87 30.72
N THR A 247 11.13 -18.11 31.78
CA THR A 247 9.95 -17.21 31.83
C THR A 247 10.01 -16.12 30.77
N LYS A 248 11.15 -15.46 30.62
CA LYS A 248 11.36 -14.44 29.58
C LYS A 248 11.23 -15.05 28.17
N THR A 249 11.75 -16.24 27.96
CA THR A 249 11.63 -16.95 26.68
C THR A 249 10.17 -17.27 26.37
N LYS A 250 9.35 -17.66 27.37
CA LYS A 250 7.91 -17.89 27.20
C LYS A 250 7.20 -16.61 26.72
N VAL A 251 7.49 -15.47 27.32
CA VAL A 251 6.93 -14.18 26.92
C VAL A 251 7.27 -13.89 25.44
N SER A 252 8.53 -14.11 25.03
CA SER A 252 8.95 -13.90 23.63
C SER A 252 8.17 -14.77 22.64
N PHE A 253 7.90 -16.05 22.93
CA PHE A 253 7.07 -16.89 22.07
C PHE A 253 5.62 -16.41 22.01
N THR A 254 5.04 -15.98 23.11
CA THR A 254 3.69 -15.37 23.15
C THR A 254 3.62 -14.11 22.29
N GLU A 255 4.65 -13.26 22.30
CA GLU A 255 4.76 -12.08 21.42
C GLU A 255 4.87 -12.46 19.94
N ILE A 256 5.62 -13.51 19.60
CA ILE A 256 5.71 -14.04 18.23
C ILE A 256 4.31 -14.52 17.76
N LEU A 257 3.57 -15.26 18.58
CA LEU A 257 2.22 -15.74 18.27
C LEU A 257 1.26 -14.57 18.03
N SER A 258 1.31 -13.54 18.87
CA SER A 258 0.54 -12.32 18.69
C SER A 258 0.89 -11.61 17.37
N SER A 259 2.18 -11.46 17.09
CA SER A 259 2.69 -10.80 15.87
C SER A 259 2.30 -11.55 14.60
N THR A 260 2.39 -12.88 14.59
CA THR A 260 1.98 -13.71 13.44
C THR A 260 0.47 -13.61 13.18
N THR A 261 -0.34 -13.57 14.24
CA THR A 261 -1.80 -13.35 14.11
C THR A 261 -2.11 -11.98 13.49
N HIS A 262 -1.39 -10.94 13.89
CA HIS A 262 -1.53 -9.61 13.33
C HIS A 262 -1.12 -9.58 11.83
N ILE A 263 -0.04 -10.26 11.46
CA ILE A 263 0.40 -10.38 10.06
C ILE A 263 -0.69 -11.03 9.20
N VAL A 264 -1.32 -12.12 9.66
CA VAL A 264 -2.42 -12.78 8.94
C VAL A 264 -3.60 -11.83 8.73
N SER A 265 -3.94 -11.02 9.73
CA SER A 265 -4.99 -10.00 9.60
C SER A 265 -4.65 -8.94 8.54
N GLN A 266 -3.40 -8.44 8.52
CA GLN A 266 -2.94 -7.48 7.53
C GLN A 266 -2.92 -8.06 6.11
N VAL A 267 -2.54 -9.33 5.97
CA VAL A 267 -2.58 -10.04 4.68
C VAL A 267 -4.01 -10.14 4.15
N ASN A 268 -4.99 -10.44 5.01
CA ASN A 268 -6.38 -10.48 4.60
C ASN A 268 -6.89 -9.11 4.13
N GLN A 269 -6.53 -8.02 4.81
CA GLN A 269 -6.83 -6.66 4.37
C GLN A 269 -6.16 -6.31 3.04
N MET A 270 -4.92 -6.76 2.83
CA MET A 270 -4.19 -6.58 1.57
C MET A 270 -4.91 -7.28 0.42
N VAL A 271 -5.36 -8.52 0.59
CA VAL A 271 -6.13 -9.27 -0.41
C VAL A 271 -7.45 -8.57 -0.74
N GLU A 272 -8.17 -8.04 0.26
CA GLU A 272 -9.42 -7.30 0.05
C GLU A 272 -9.17 -6.00 -0.72
N THR A 273 -8.13 -5.26 -0.34
CA THR A 273 -7.72 -4.04 -1.06
C THR A 273 -7.33 -4.34 -2.50
N THR A 274 -6.58 -5.41 -2.74
CA THR A 274 -6.16 -5.83 -4.08
C THR A 274 -7.35 -6.21 -4.95
N LYS A 275 -8.37 -6.89 -4.40
CA LYS A 275 -9.64 -7.18 -5.11
C LYS A 275 -10.38 -5.89 -5.53
N ARG A 276 -10.38 -4.88 -4.65
CA ARG A 276 -11.00 -3.59 -4.99
C ARG A 276 -10.24 -2.89 -6.11
N ILE A 277 -8.90 -2.85 -6.05
CA ILE A 277 -8.07 -2.28 -7.12
C ILE A 277 -8.31 -3.01 -8.45
N ALA A 278 -8.50 -4.33 -8.45
CA ALA A 278 -8.87 -5.09 -9.63
C ALA A 278 -10.24 -4.68 -10.20
N GLY A 279 -11.22 -4.39 -9.33
CA GLY A 279 -12.51 -3.83 -9.71
C GLY A 279 -12.37 -2.45 -10.36
N ASP A 280 -11.65 -1.56 -9.70
CA ASP A 280 -11.40 -0.20 -10.18
C ASP A 280 -10.65 -0.21 -11.53
N ALA A 281 -9.67 -1.11 -11.72
CA ALA A 281 -8.96 -1.29 -12.99
C ALA A 281 -9.89 -1.73 -14.14
N ASN A 282 -10.88 -2.59 -13.86
CA ASN A 282 -11.89 -2.97 -14.84
C ASN A 282 -12.80 -1.79 -15.22
N GLU A 283 -13.19 -0.95 -14.26
CA GLU A 283 -13.98 0.27 -14.55
C GLU A 283 -13.17 1.24 -15.43
N VAL A 284 -11.88 1.41 -15.15
CA VAL A 284 -11.00 2.24 -16.00
C VAL A 284 -10.85 1.63 -17.39
N THR A 285 -10.80 0.30 -17.53
CA THR A 285 -10.78 -0.37 -18.84
C THR A 285 -12.02 -0.02 -19.64
N ASN A 286 -13.21 -0.12 -19.05
CA ASN A 286 -14.46 0.24 -19.72
C ASN A 286 -14.48 1.73 -20.13
N ALA A 287 -13.98 2.63 -19.29
CA ALA A 287 -13.88 4.05 -19.63
C ALA A 287 -12.90 4.30 -20.80
N ILE A 288 -11.80 3.57 -20.88
CA ILE A 288 -10.85 3.63 -22.02
C ILE A 288 -11.52 3.16 -23.30
N ASP A 289 -12.31 2.08 -23.26
CA ASP A 289 -13.06 1.58 -24.42
C ASP A 289 -14.10 2.60 -24.91
N GLU A 290 -14.80 3.28 -23.99
CA GLU A 290 -15.74 4.37 -24.33
C GLU A 290 -15.02 5.57 -24.97
N ILE A 291 -13.83 5.93 -24.48
CA ILE A 291 -13.01 7.01 -25.04
C ILE A 291 -12.53 6.62 -26.43
N ALA A 292 -12.13 5.36 -26.66
CA ALA A 292 -11.75 4.88 -27.98
C ALA A 292 -12.90 4.99 -28.98
N ALA A 293 -14.09 4.53 -28.61
CA ALA A 293 -15.28 4.63 -29.44
C ALA A 293 -15.63 6.08 -29.79
N ALA A 294 -15.53 7.00 -28.82
CA ALA A 294 -15.78 8.42 -29.02
C ALA A 294 -14.74 9.06 -29.97
N ALA A 295 -13.46 8.66 -29.91
CA ALA A 295 -12.42 9.13 -30.81
C ALA A 295 -12.66 8.67 -32.26
N GLU A 296 -13.08 7.40 -32.45
CA GLU A 296 -13.48 6.88 -33.76
C GLU A 296 -14.70 7.61 -34.32
N GLU A 297 -15.74 7.85 -33.49
CA GLU A 297 -16.94 8.59 -33.89
C GLU A 297 -16.61 10.05 -34.25
N ASN A 298 -15.72 10.71 -33.50
CA ASN A 298 -15.25 12.06 -33.82
C ASN A 298 -14.55 12.08 -35.18
N THR A 299 -13.70 11.11 -35.45
CA THR A 299 -12.99 11.01 -36.73
C THR A 299 -13.97 10.82 -37.90
N ALA A 300 -14.94 9.93 -37.77
CA ALA A 300 -15.98 9.70 -38.80
C ALA A 300 -16.88 10.95 -38.99
N SER A 301 -17.21 11.64 -37.91
CA SER A 301 -17.98 12.88 -37.93
C SER A 301 -17.21 14.00 -38.66
N MET A 302 -15.92 14.15 -38.39
CA MET A 302 -15.09 15.14 -39.10
C MET A 302 -14.97 14.85 -40.58
N GLN A 303 -14.89 13.59 -41.01
CA GLN A 303 -14.95 13.24 -42.43
C GLN A 303 -16.26 13.66 -43.09
N SER A 304 -17.39 13.48 -42.40
CA SER A 304 -18.70 13.92 -42.88
C SER A 304 -18.83 15.45 -42.98
N VAL A 305 -18.30 16.16 -41.96
CA VAL A 305 -18.26 17.63 -41.98
C VAL A 305 -17.36 18.13 -43.11
N ALA A 306 -16.20 17.49 -43.36
CA ALA A 306 -15.32 17.86 -44.45
C ALA A 306 -16.02 17.76 -45.82
N ALA A 307 -16.74 16.67 -46.10
CA ALA A 307 -17.50 16.49 -47.31
C ALA A 307 -18.59 17.56 -47.47
N SER A 308 -19.32 17.91 -46.38
CA SER A 308 -20.33 18.96 -46.38
C SER A 308 -19.73 20.35 -46.60
N THR A 309 -18.55 20.59 -46.07
CA THR A 309 -17.80 21.85 -46.24
C THR A 309 -17.33 22.04 -47.66
N GLU A 310 -16.85 20.98 -48.33
CA GLU A 310 -16.50 21.01 -49.75
C GLU A 310 -17.73 21.29 -50.62
N GLU A 311 -18.87 20.67 -50.34
CA GLU A 311 -20.13 20.92 -51.04
C GLU A 311 -20.62 22.36 -50.85
N GLN A 312 -20.42 22.93 -49.65
CA GLN A 312 -20.76 24.34 -49.35
C GLN A 312 -19.86 25.30 -50.14
N VAL A 313 -18.55 25.06 -50.25
CA VAL A 313 -17.63 25.88 -51.07
C VAL A 313 -18.10 25.87 -52.54
N ASN A 314 -18.40 24.70 -53.11
CA ASN A 314 -18.88 24.58 -54.48
C ASN A 314 -20.21 25.38 -54.67
N SER A 315 -21.14 25.30 -53.72
CA SER A 315 -22.38 26.04 -53.78
C SER A 315 -22.16 27.57 -53.70
N MET A 316 -21.20 28.04 -52.91
CA MET A 316 -20.83 29.46 -52.83
C MET A 316 -20.18 29.95 -54.12
N GLU A 317 -19.38 29.14 -54.82
CA GLU A 317 -18.86 29.47 -56.15
C GLU A 317 -19.96 29.63 -57.19
N GLU A 318 -20.98 28.74 -57.16
CA GLU A 318 -22.13 28.83 -58.07
C GLU A 318 -22.94 30.09 -57.78
N ILE A 319 -23.20 30.42 -56.51
CA ILE A 319 -23.93 31.65 -56.10
C ILE A 319 -23.14 32.89 -56.51
N SER A 320 -21.82 32.90 -56.32
CA SER A 320 -20.94 33.99 -56.72
C SER A 320 -21.05 34.25 -58.23
N SER A 321 -20.98 33.19 -59.05
CA SER A 321 -21.12 33.27 -60.52
C SER A 321 -22.50 33.78 -60.94
N ALA A 322 -23.55 33.30 -60.28
CA ALA A 322 -24.93 33.75 -60.55
C ALA A 322 -25.12 35.24 -60.18
N SER A 323 -24.54 35.68 -59.03
CA SER A 323 -24.57 37.07 -58.61
C SER A 323 -23.86 38.02 -59.58
N GLN A 324 -22.69 37.62 -60.06
CA GLN A 324 -21.96 38.38 -61.10
C GLN A 324 -22.76 38.48 -62.39
N ASN A 325 -23.43 37.42 -62.83
CA ASN A 325 -24.29 37.41 -63.99
C ASN A 325 -25.50 38.34 -63.81
N LEU A 326 -26.12 38.36 -62.63
CA LEU A 326 -27.23 39.27 -62.30
C LEU A 326 -26.79 40.74 -62.33
N ALA A 327 -25.62 41.03 -61.73
CA ALA A 327 -25.05 42.39 -61.80
C ALA A 327 -24.81 42.83 -63.26
N GLY A 328 -24.20 41.95 -64.09
CA GLY A 328 -24.01 42.25 -65.52
C GLY A 328 -25.29 42.45 -66.29
N MET A 329 -26.33 41.63 -66.05
CA MET A 329 -27.68 41.84 -66.66
C MET A 329 -28.32 43.16 -66.21
N ALA A 330 -28.16 43.53 -64.94
CA ALA A 330 -28.66 44.79 -64.42
C ALA A 330 -27.94 46.00 -65.06
N GLU A 331 -26.65 45.96 -65.24
CA GLU A 331 -25.88 46.98 -65.96
C GLU A 331 -26.31 47.10 -67.41
N GLU A 332 -26.55 45.98 -68.12
CA GLU A 332 -27.05 46.01 -69.49
C GLU A 332 -28.45 46.64 -69.58
N LEU A 333 -29.33 46.29 -68.64
CA LEU A 333 -30.68 46.92 -68.57
C LEU A 333 -30.59 48.43 -68.30
N GLN A 334 -29.73 48.88 -67.40
CA GLN A 334 -29.48 50.29 -67.17
C GLN A 334 -28.91 50.97 -68.41
N ALA A 335 -27.98 50.35 -69.15
CA ALA A 335 -27.44 50.89 -70.38
C ALA A 335 -28.49 50.95 -71.49
N MET A 336 -29.43 50.00 -71.55
CA MET A 336 -30.53 50.01 -72.51
C MET A 336 -31.58 51.13 -72.17
N THR A 337 -31.94 51.26 -70.88
CA THR A 337 -32.87 52.25 -70.43
C THR A 337 -32.33 53.67 -70.50
N SER A 338 -31.02 53.88 -70.27
CA SER A 338 -30.34 55.17 -70.39
C SER A 338 -30.36 55.79 -71.82
N LYS A 339 -30.69 55.01 -72.85
CA LYS A 339 -30.89 55.48 -74.21
C LYS A 339 -32.18 56.23 -74.37
N PHE A 340 -33.11 56.03 -73.41
CA PHE A 340 -34.37 56.76 -73.44
C PHE A 340 -34.28 57.92 -72.40
N LYS A 341 -34.70 59.08 -72.83
CA LYS A 341 -34.85 60.27 -71.96
C LYS A 341 -36.29 60.31 -71.46
N VAL A 342 -36.44 60.00 -70.20
CA VAL A 342 -37.75 59.94 -69.53
C VAL A 342 -37.96 61.15 -68.60
#